data_aa6dd7b0717614937d1a20be8f04100d
#
_entry.id   aa6dd7b0717614937d1a20be8f04100d
#
_cell.length_a   1.000
_cell.length_b   1.000
_cell.length_c   1.000
_cell.angle_alpha   90.00
_cell.angle_beta   90.00
_cell.angle_gamma   90.00
#
_symmetry.space_group_name_H-M   'P 1'
#
loop_
_entity.id
_entity.type
_entity.pdbx_description
1 polymer ?
#
loop_
_entity_poly.entity_id
_entity_poly.type
_entity_poly.pdbx_seq_one_letter_code
_entity_poly.pdbx_strand_id
1 'polypeptide(L)'
;MDGLYTRFAVAAFSTAVMCFFASGCRTIEKLFEQEDPIDAAAVAKYWDGPRIGPGMVLEILVGSASTAPKEMSVLVDQNGEITLPYLLQQPVACDGLGLEAMKQKLIKEYSVYIRQPQITVTFGKYDERNGVSPWGTVTVLGEVGNPGPVNMPATMDMTVTKVLQVAGGVKPFANKSKIIVTRCDKDGNQTRTRVDLHEIGEDGRFDKDMILKAGDVIYVPETWY
;
A
#
# COMPACT_ATOMS: atom_id res chain seq x y z
N MET A 1 -60.39 11.28 22.48
CA MET A 1 -60.11 12.72 22.33
C MET A 1 -58.78 13.03 23.00
N ASP A 2 -57.71 12.39 22.59
CA ASP A 2 -56.37 12.64 23.16
C ASP A 2 -55.29 12.31 22.10
N GLY A 3 -55.10 13.24 21.18
CA GLY A 3 -54.12 13.04 20.11
C GLY A 3 -53.56 14.33 19.48
N LEU A 4 -53.89 15.48 20.05
CA LEU A 4 -53.59 16.77 19.41
C LEU A 4 -52.53 17.63 20.16
N TYR A 5 -52.16 17.26 21.40
CA TYR A 5 -51.25 18.07 22.22
C TYR A 5 -49.76 17.69 22.12
N THR A 6 -49.43 16.55 21.55
CA THR A 6 -48.02 16.11 21.44
C THR A 6 -47.27 16.59 20.19
N ARG A 7 -48.00 17.18 19.22
CA ARG A 7 -47.34 17.66 17.98
C ARG A 7 -46.90 19.13 18.00
N PHE A 8 -47.35 19.92 18.97
CA PHE A 8 -46.98 21.34 19.05
C PHE A 8 -45.78 21.62 19.96
N ALA A 9 -45.39 20.70 20.83
CA ALA A 9 -44.25 20.89 21.74
C ALA A 9 -42.88 20.64 21.09
N VAL A 10 -42.82 19.85 19.99
CA VAL A 10 -41.56 19.54 19.31
C VAL A 10 -41.17 20.61 18.29
N ALA A 11 -42.15 21.34 17.75
CA ALA A 11 -41.87 22.41 16.78
C ALA A 11 -41.37 23.73 17.41
N ALA A 12 -41.70 23.98 18.70
CA ALA A 12 -41.31 25.22 19.38
C ALA A 12 -39.88 25.17 19.94
N PHE A 13 -39.31 23.95 20.14
CA PHE A 13 -37.93 23.79 20.63
C PHE A 13 -36.88 23.88 19.50
N SER A 14 -37.30 23.61 18.26
CA SER A 14 -36.39 23.65 17.10
C SER A 14 -36.09 25.06 16.61
N THR A 15 -37.02 26.02 16.83
CA THR A 15 -36.83 27.42 16.35
C THR A 15 -36.06 28.32 17.32
N ALA A 16 -35.99 27.96 18.62
CA ALA A 16 -35.24 28.77 19.61
C ALA A 16 -33.72 28.46 19.62
N VAL A 17 -33.31 27.25 19.18
CA VAL A 17 -31.89 26.91 19.07
C VAL A 17 -31.29 27.44 17.77
N MET A 18 -32.10 27.72 16.77
CA MET A 18 -31.62 28.19 15.46
C MET A 18 -31.30 29.70 15.39
N CYS A 19 -31.71 30.48 16.39
CA CYS A 19 -31.44 31.94 16.41
C CYS A 19 -30.15 32.33 17.16
N PHE A 20 -29.51 31.42 17.94
CA PHE A 20 -28.29 31.74 18.68
C PHE A 20 -27.00 31.44 17.94
N PHE A 21 -27.06 30.75 16.78
CA PHE A 21 -25.91 30.43 15.95
C PHE A 21 -25.71 31.31 14.71
N ALA A 22 -26.53 32.33 14.55
CA ALA A 22 -26.52 33.15 13.31
C ALA A 22 -25.45 34.25 13.27
N SER A 23 -24.62 34.42 14.31
CA SER A 23 -23.65 35.53 14.32
C SER A 23 -22.20 35.16 14.58
N GLY A 24 -21.83 33.91 14.58
CA GLY A 24 -20.46 33.56 14.99
C GLY A 24 -19.78 32.38 14.31
N CYS A 25 -20.24 31.76 13.27
CA CYS A 25 -19.54 30.59 12.72
C CYS A 25 -19.68 30.39 11.19
N ARG A 26 -19.45 31.45 10.41
CA ARG A 26 -19.17 31.29 8.97
C ARG A 26 -17.81 30.63 8.68
N THR A 27 -17.00 30.43 9.71
CA THR A 27 -15.63 29.91 9.56
C THR A 27 -15.54 28.39 9.80
N ILE A 28 -16.52 27.77 10.48
CA ILE A 28 -16.50 26.33 10.77
C ILE A 28 -17.22 25.51 9.68
N GLU A 29 -18.23 26.08 9.04
CA GLU A 29 -18.92 25.42 7.93
C GLU A 29 -18.01 25.18 6.72
N LYS A 30 -17.01 26.03 6.49
CA LYS A 30 -15.98 25.81 5.46
C LYS A 30 -14.95 24.76 5.79
N LEU A 31 -14.86 24.32 7.04
CA LEU A 31 -13.94 23.23 7.46
C LEU A 31 -14.57 21.84 7.27
N PHE A 32 -15.88 21.77 7.06
CA PHE A 32 -16.62 20.56 6.71
C PHE A 32 -17.22 20.63 5.30
N GLU A 33 -16.71 21.55 4.46
CA GLU A 33 -17.03 21.56 3.05
C GLU A 33 -16.41 20.28 2.49
N GLN A 34 -17.28 19.30 2.33
CA GLN A 34 -17.16 18.04 1.62
C GLN A 34 -15.83 17.94 0.89
N GLU A 35 -14.92 17.12 1.45
CA GLU A 35 -13.99 16.39 0.59
C GLU A 35 -14.90 15.65 -0.40
N ASP A 36 -14.89 16.07 -1.66
CA ASP A 36 -15.55 15.34 -2.73
C ASP A 36 -15.18 13.88 -2.57
N PRO A 37 -16.13 12.95 -2.56
CA PRO A 37 -15.84 11.54 -2.38
C PRO A 37 -14.76 11.21 -3.41
N ILE A 38 -13.56 10.86 -2.90
CA ILE A 38 -12.42 10.52 -3.75
C ILE A 38 -12.99 9.55 -4.77
N ASP A 39 -13.03 9.97 -6.04
CA ASP A 39 -13.58 9.12 -7.10
C ASP A 39 -12.73 7.84 -7.14
N ALA A 40 -13.29 6.77 -6.61
CA ALA A 40 -12.62 5.48 -6.54
C ALA A 40 -12.14 5.02 -7.93
N ALA A 41 -12.80 5.45 -9.00
CA ALA A 41 -12.40 5.20 -10.37
C ALA A 41 -11.18 6.06 -10.77
N ALA A 42 -11.10 7.30 -10.30
CA ALA A 42 -9.93 8.16 -10.52
C ALA A 42 -8.72 7.66 -9.74
N VAL A 43 -8.90 7.22 -8.49
CA VAL A 43 -7.84 6.61 -7.69
C VAL A 43 -7.39 5.29 -8.30
N ALA A 44 -8.31 4.44 -8.77
CA ALA A 44 -7.98 3.19 -9.46
C ALA A 44 -7.19 3.42 -10.75
N LYS A 45 -7.36 4.55 -11.42
CA LYS A 45 -6.61 4.92 -12.63
C LYS A 45 -5.15 5.29 -12.35
N TYR A 46 -4.86 5.84 -11.15
CA TYR A 46 -3.52 6.26 -10.74
C TYR A 46 -2.83 5.28 -9.79
N TRP A 47 -3.61 4.41 -9.15
CA TRP A 47 -3.10 3.37 -8.27
C TRP A 47 -2.92 2.08 -9.07
N ASP A 48 -1.79 1.95 -9.71
CA ASP A 48 -1.31 0.67 -10.22
C ASP A 48 -0.78 -0.13 -9.02
N GLY A 49 -1.73 -0.69 -8.24
CA GLY A 49 -1.42 -1.48 -7.05
C GLY A 49 -0.50 -2.66 -7.36
N PRO A 50 0.04 -3.31 -6.32
CA PRO A 50 0.96 -4.42 -6.51
C PRO A 50 0.30 -5.51 -7.36
N ARG A 51 1.06 -6.03 -8.32
CA ARG A 51 0.64 -7.14 -9.17
C ARG A 51 1.22 -8.44 -8.67
N ILE A 52 0.45 -9.49 -8.82
CA ILE A 52 0.89 -10.85 -8.49
C ILE A 52 2.04 -11.23 -9.42
N GLY A 53 3.09 -11.81 -8.87
CA GLY A 53 4.24 -12.30 -9.61
C GLY A 53 4.85 -13.54 -8.98
N PRO A 54 5.76 -14.22 -9.69
CA PRO A 54 6.44 -15.43 -9.22
C PRO A 54 7.15 -15.20 -7.87
N GLY A 55 7.09 -16.20 -6.98
CA GLY A 55 7.71 -16.15 -5.66
C GLY A 55 6.89 -15.40 -4.59
N MET A 56 5.77 -14.81 -4.94
CA MET A 56 4.86 -14.20 -3.97
C MET A 56 3.96 -15.23 -3.30
N VAL A 57 3.58 -14.94 -2.06
CA VAL A 57 2.62 -15.77 -1.31
C VAL A 57 1.27 -15.09 -1.34
N LEU A 58 0.22 -15.84 -1.67
CA LEU A 58 -1.16 -15.41 -1.61
C LEU A 58 -1.89 -16.14 -0.48
N GLU A 59 -2.62 -15.40 0.32
CA GLU A 59 -3.60 -15.94 1.27
C GLU A 59 -4.97 -15.88 0.64
N ILE A 60 -5.57 -17.04 0.44
CA ILE A 60 -6.86 -17.20 -0.24
C ILE A 60 -7.84 -17.80 0.74
N LEU A 61 -8.93 -17.09 0.96
CA LEU A 61 -10.04 -17.55 1.78
C LEU A 61 -11.18 -17.96 0.83
N VAL A 62 -11.59 -19.21 0.90
CA VAL A 62 -12.69 -19.75 0.08
C VAL A 62 -13.79 -20.25 0.99
N GLY A 63 -14.99 -19.72 0.83
CA GLY A 63 -16.15 -20.10 1.58
C GLY A 63 -17.43 -20.07 0.73
N SER A 64 -18.55 -20.42 1.35
CA SER A 64 -19.89 -20.26 0.79
C SER A 64 -20.87 -19.91 1.91
N ALA A 65 -22.10 -19.54 1.58
CA ALA A 65 -23.13 -19.23 2.57
C ALA A 65 -23.41 -20.40 3.55
N SER A 66 -23.09 -21.64 3.16
CA SER A 66 -23.36 -22.87 3.93
C SER A 66 -22.12 -23.55 4.50
N THR A 67 -20.91 -23.08 4.14
CA THR A 67 -19.66 -23.74 4.53
C THR A 67 -18.72 -22.72 5.15
N ALA A 68 -18.12 -23.09 6.29
CA ALA A 68 -17.11 -22.25 6.92
C ALA A 68 -15.96 -21.93 5.95
N PRO A 69 -15.47 -20.68 5.94
CA PRO A 69 -14.39 -20.30 5.05
C PRO A 69 -13.12 -21.08 5.39
N LYS A 70 -12.44 -21.59 4.35
CA LYS A 70 -11.15 -22.27 4.45
C LYS A 70 -10.05 -21.33 3.95
N GLU A 71 -9.11 -21.08 4.82
CA GLU A 71 -7.91 -20.30 4.52
C GLU A 71 -6.82 -21.19 3.93
N MET A 72 -6.14 -20.68 2.92
CA MET A 72 -5.06 -21.37 2.22
C MET A 72 -3.96 -20.36 1.90
N SER A 73 -2.72 -20.74 2.24
CA SER A 73 -1.53 -20.00 1.84
C SER A 73 -0.91 -20.71 0.64
N VAL A 74 -0.74 -19.99 -0.47
CA VAL A 74 -0.30 -20.57 -1.73
C VAL A 74 0.85 -19.74 -2.29
N LEU A 75 1.93 -20.41 -2.68
CA LEU A 75 3.06 -19.80 -3.37
C LEU A 75 2.80 -19.75 -4.88
N VAL A 76 3.04 -18.58 -5.48
CA VAL A 76 3.06 -18.41 -6.93
C VAL A 76 4.33 -19.05 -7.49
N ASP A 77 4.19 -19.98 -8.42
CA ASP A 77 5.31 -20.69 -9.01
C ASP A 77 6.12 -19.83 -10.00
N GLN A 78 7.16 -20.40 -10.59
CA GLN A 78 8.03 -19.70 -11.56
C GLN A 78 7.31 -19.37 -12.87
N ASN A 79 6.22 -20.07 -13.20
CA ASN A 79 5.41 -19.82 -14.39
C ASN A 79 4.33 -18.75 -14.13
N GLY A 80 4.24 -18.23 -12.91
CA GLY A 80 3.21 -17.29 -12.51
C GLY A 80 1.85 -17.95 -12.31
N GLU A 81 1.83 -19.21 -11.87
CA GLU A 81 0.63 -19.99 -11.66
C GLU A 81 0.50 -20.40 -10.19
N ILE A 82 -0.72 -20.65 -9.76
CA ILE A 82 -1.00 -21.22 -8.44
C ILE A 82 -1.79 -22.52 -8.57
N THR A 83 -1.50 -23.47 -7.67
CA THR A 83 -2.24 -24.72 -7.57
C THR A 83 -3.11 -24.68 -6.31
N LEU A 84 -4.42 -24.84 -6.49
CA LEU A 84 -5.41 -24.77 -5.42
C LEU A 84 -6.08 -26.12 -5.19
N PRO A 85 -6.40 -26.50 -3.93
CA PRO A 85 -7.20 -27.67 -3.64
C PRO A 85 -8.58 -27.52 -4.32
N TYR A 86 -9.11 -28.63 -4.80
CA TYR A 86 -10.32 -28.75 -5.63
C TYR A 86 -10.16 -28.30 -7.09
N LEU A 87 -9.18 -27.46 -7.42
CA LEU A 87 -8.82 -27.10 -8.80
C LEU A 87 -7.51 -27.78 -9.24
N LEU A 88 -7.13 -28.87 -8.59
CA LEU A 88 -5.82 -29.52 -8.74
C LEU A 88 -5.46 -30.00 -10.14
N GLN A 89 -6.42 -30.11 -11.03
CA GLN A 89 -6.18 -30.59 -12.40
C GLN A 89 -5.72 -29.52 -13.35
N GLN A 90 -5.87 -28.24 -12.99
CA GLN A 90 -5.43 -27.12 -13.81
C GLN A 90 -4.87 -26.00 -12.92
N PRO A 91 -3.57 -25.70 -13.02
CA PRO A 91 -3.00 -24.53 -12.39
C PRO A 91 -3.70 -23.25 -12.87
N VAL A 92 -3.84 -22.28 -11.98
CA VAL A 92 -4.50 -21.01 -12.29
C VAL A 92 -3.43 -19.96 -12.52
N ALA A 93 -3.29 -19.49 -13.75
CA ALA A 93 -2.37 -18.40 -14.09
C ALA A 93 -2.79 -17.10 -13.40
N CYS A 94 -1.87 -16.46 -12.71
CA CYS A 94 -2.11 -15.26 -11.92
C CYS A 94 -1.06 -14.16 -12.13
N ASP A 95 0.01 -14.43 -12.86
CA ASP A 95 1.05 -13.45 -13.15
C ASP A 95 0.51 -12.16 -13.78
N GLY A 96 0.98 -11.02 -13.29
CA GLY A 96 0.57 -9.70 -13.75
C GLY A 96 -0.86 -9.29 -13.36
N LEU A 97 -1.64 -10.15 -12.70
CA LEU A 97 -2.99 -9.81 -12.24
C LEU A 97 -2.94 -8.99 -10.95
N GLY A 98 -3.88 -8.04 -10.81
CA GLY A 98 -4.18 -7.44 -9.51
C GLY A 98 -5.06 -8.37 -8.67
N LEU A 99 -5.10 -8.14 -7.34
CA LEU A 99 -5.86 -8.98 -6.40
C LEU A 99 -7.35 -9.10 -6.75
N GLU A 100 -7.98 -8.01 -7.20
CA GLU A 100 -9.41 -8.04 -7.56
C GLU A 100 -9.65 -8.86 -8.85
N ALA A 101 -8.79 -8.72 -9.86
CA ALA A 101 -8.87 -9.53 -11.08
C ALA A 101 -8.68 -11.02 -10.76
N MET A 102 -7.74 -11.34 -9.87
CA MET A 102 -7.52 -12.70 -9.40
C MET A 102 -8.72 -13.25 -8.65
N LYS A 103 -9.32 -12.47 -7.76
CA LYS A 103 -10.54 -12.83 -7.04
C LYS A 103 -11.68 -13.17 -8.00
N GLN A 104 -11.94 -12.34 -9.01
CA GLN A 104 -12.98 -12.58 -10.00
C GLN A 104 -12.72 -13.86 -10.81
N LYS A 105 -11.46 -14.10 -11.18
CA LYS A 105 -11.04 -15.34 -11.85
C LYS A 105 -11.34 -16.56 -10.98
N LEU A 106 -10.96 -16.53 -9.71
CA LEU A 106 -11.21 -17.63 -8.78
C LEU A 106 -12.70 -17.86 -8.54
N ILE A 107 -13.51 -16.80 -8.42
CA ILE A 107 -14.97 -16.94 -8.30
C ILE A 107 -15.54 -17.72 -9.49
N LYS A 108 -15.08 -17.42 -10.70
CA LYS A 108 -15.51 -18.13 -11.91
C LYS A 108 -15.10 -19.61 -11.89
N GLU A 109 -13.85 -19.91 -11.57
CA GLU A 109 -13.35 -21.28 -11.51
C GLU A 109 -14.05 -22.11 -10.42
N TYR A 110 -14.21 -21.54 -9.20
CA TYR A 110 -14.89 -22.23 -8.11
C TYR A 110 -16.39 -22.35 -8.26
N SER A 111 -17.04 -21.52 -9.08
CA SER A 111 -18.49 -21.56 -9.30
C SER A 111 -18.98 -22.90 -9.86
N VAL A 112 -18.11 -23.68 -10.49
CA VAL A 112 -18.38 -25.04 -10.99
C VAL A 112 -18.57 -26.03 -9.83
N TYR A 113 -17.85 -25.81 -8.71
CA TYR A 113 -17.80 -26.75 -7.58
C TYR A 113 -18.58 -26.24 -6.37
N ILE A 114 -18.67 -24.93 -6.19
CA ILE A 114 -19.28 -24.30 -5.02
C ILE A 114 -20.38 -23.34 -5.48
N ARG A 115 -21.57 -23.49 -4.93
CA ARG A 115 -22.68 -22.58 -5.20
C ARG A 115 -22.43 -21.26 -4.48
N GLN A 116 -22.36 -20.14 -5.23
CA GLN A 116 -22.10 -18.79 -4.72
C GLN A 116 -20.81 -18.72 -3.87
N PRO A 117 -19.65 -18.98 -4.45
CA PRO A 117 -18.39 -18.95 -3.72
C PRO A 117 -18.08 -17.52 -3.23
N GLN A 118 -17.71 -17.41 -1.97
CA GLN A 118 -17.18 -16.18 -1.38
C GLN A 118 -15.68 -16.32 -1.29
N ILE A 119 -14.96 -15.49 -2.03
CA ILE A 119 -13.49 -15.56 -2.13
C ILE A 119 -12.88 -14.24 -1.73
N THR A 120 -11.90 -14.31 -0.85
CA THR A 120 -11.00 -13.18 -0.53
C THR A 120 -9.60 -13.59 -0.92
N VAL A 121 -8.88 -12.68 -1.57
CA VAL A 121 -7.47 -12.87 -1.96
C VAL A 121 -6.67 -11.72 -1.38
N THR A 122 -5.62 -12.04 -0.65
CA THR A 122 -4.68 -11.06 -0.08
C THR A 122 -3.26 -11.52 -0.31
N PHE A 123 -2.31 -10.59 -0.29
CA PHE A 123 -0.91 -10.98 -0.23
C PHE A 123 -0.62 -11.56 1.16
N GLY A 124 -0.02 -12.74 1.18
CA GLY A 124 0.41 -13.40 2.39
C GLY A 124 1.69 -12.80 2.96
N LYS A 125 2.08 -13.29 4.14
CA LYS A 125 3.35 -12.91 4.74
C LYS A 125 4.49 -13.41 3.87
N TYR A 126 5.41 -12.54 3.53
CA TYR A 126 6.65 -12.90 2.87
C TYR A 126 7.81 -12.88 3.88
N ASP A 127 8.81 -13.70 3.64
CA ASP A 127 10.04 -13.68 4.42
C ASP A 127 10.83 -12.41 4.05
N GLU A 128 11.07 -11.53 5.02
CA GLU A 128 11.79 -10.27 4.80
C GLU A 128 13.20 -10.48 4.24
N ARG A 129 13.80 -11.66 4.48
CA ARG A 129 15.16 -11.99 4.04
C ARG A 129 15.22 -12.59 2.64
N ASN A 130 14.28 -13.46 2.32
CA ASN A 130 14.31 -14.27 1.08
C ASN A 130 13.02 -14.14 0.25
N GLY A 131 11.99 -13.50 0.78
CA GLY A 131 10.70 -13.35 0.11
C GLY A 131 10.69 -12.16 -0.84
N VAL A 132 9.81 -12.24 -1.83
CA VAL A 132 9.55 -11.14 -2.77
C VAL A 132 8.42 -10.27 -2.23
N SER A 133 8.70 -8.99 -1.98
CA SER A 133 7.67 -8.04 -1.59
C SER A 133 6.76 -7.71 -2.77
N PRO A 134 5.43 -7.80 -2.63
CA PRO A 134 4.48 -7.35 -3.67
C PRO A 134 4.61 -5.87 -4.02
N TRP A 135 5.10 -5.06 -3.09
CA TRP A 135 5.34 -3.61 -3.28
C TRP A 135 6.70 -3.29 -3.87
N GLY A 136 7.49 -4.33 -4.18
CA GLY A 136 8.81 -4.22 -4.78
C GLY A 136 9.93 -4.00 -3.76
N THR A 137 11.12 -3.73 -4.28
CA THR A 137 12.35 -3.58 -3.50
C THR A 137 13.08 -2.31 -3.90
N VAL A 138 13.88 -1.80 -2.96
CA VAL A 138 14.89 -0.76 -3.19
C VAL A 138 16.26 -1.38 -2.98
N THR A 139 17.22 -1.12 -3.86
CA THR A 139 18.57 -1.65 -3.71
C THR A 139 19.48 -0.63 -3.04
N VAL A 140 20.17 -1.02 -1.99
CA VAL A 140 21.13 -0.17 -1.27
C VAL A 140 22.54 -0.67 -1.49
N LEU A 141 23.42 0.22 -1.94
CA LEU A 141 24.81 -0.06 -2.27
C LEU A 141 25.76 0.90 -1.55
N GLY A 142 27.02 0.49 -1.38
CA GLY A 142 28.09 1.33 -0.83
C GLY A 142 28.24 1.21 0.69
N GLU A 143 28.58 2.32 1.36
CA GLU A 143 28.97 2.36 2.77
C GLU A 143 27.77 2.35 3.73
N VAL A 144 27.04 1.22 3.76
CA VAL A 144 25.96 0.90 4.70
C VAL A 144 26.26 -0.37 5.46
N GLY A 145 25.55 -0.60 6.55
CA GLY A 145 25.73 -1.81 7.38
C GLY A 145 25.52 -3.09 6.60
N ASN A 146 24.38 -3.21 5.91
CA ASN A 146 23.97 -4.38 5.13
C ASN A 146 23.57 -3.92 3.72
N PRO A 147 24.49 -3.87 2.75
CA PRO A 147 24.14 -3.58 1.37
C PRO A 147 23.33 -4.72 0.76
N GLY A 148 22.36 -4.36 -0.09
CA GLY A 148 21.49 -5.34 -0.75
C GLY A 148 20.08 -4.81 -1.01
N PRO A 149 19.15 -5.68 -1.43
CA PRO A 149 17.77 -5.34 -1.62
C PRO A 149 17.05 -5.15 -0.27
N VAL A 150 16.24 -4.11 -0.18
CA VAL A 150 15.36 -3.82 0.95
C VAL A 150 13.92 -3.88 0.45
N ASN A 151 13.11 -4.73 1.05
CA ASN A 151 11.70 -4.88 0.71
C ASN A 151 10.89 -3.66 1.13
N MET A 152 10.01 -3.22 0.25
CA MET A 152 9.08 -2.12 0.57
C MET A 152 7.87 -2.64 1.34
N PRO A 153 7.43 -1.96 2.41
CA PRO A 153 6.24 -2.35 3.15
C PRO A 153 4.95 -1.88 2.45
N ALA A 154 3.84 -2.54 2.79
CA ALA A 154 2.52 -2.23 2.26
C ALA A 154 1.94 -0.89 2.73
N THR A 155 2.29 -0.48 3.93
CA THR A 155 1.47 0.45 4.72
C THR A 155 2.13 1.78 5.02
N MET A 156 3.36 2.02 4.58
CA MET A 156 4.03 3.29 4.83
C MET A 156 4.99 3.68 3.70
N ASP A 157 5.08 4.98 3.48
CA ASP A 157 6.07 5.52 2.56
C ASP A 157 7.48 5.21 3.05
N MET A 158 8.26 4.61 2.17
CA MET A 158 9.69 4.38 2.40
C MET A 158 10.47 5.59 1.94
N THR A 159 11.15 6.22 2.88
CA THR A 159 12.06 7.34 2.60
C THR A 159 13.51 6.86 2.61
N VAL A 160 14.41 7.70 2.12
CA VAL A 160 15.85 7.38 2.10
C VAL A 160 16.36 7.07 3.51
N THR A 161 15.99 7.85 4.51
CA THR A 161 16.42 7.63 5.90
C THR A 161 15.90 6.30 6.45
N LYS A 162 14.64 5.95 6.19
CA LYS A 162 14.06 4.67 6.63
C LYS A 162 14.75 3.46 5.98
N VAL A 163 15.00 3.53 4.68
CA VAL A 163 15.70 2.43 3.98
C VAL A 163 17.11 2.26 4.50
N LEU A 164 17.84 3.36 4.71
CA LEU A 164 19.19 3.28 5.27
C LEU A 164 19.19 2.72 6.69
N GLN A 165 18.18 3.03 7.50
CA GLN A 165 18.00 2.43 8.83
C GLN A 165 17.80 0.92 8.74
N VAL A 166 16.93 0.44 7.83
CA VAL A 166 16.72 -1.01 7.59
C VAL A 166 17.99 -1.67 7.10
N ALA A 167 18.79 -0.99 6.26
CA ALA A 167 20.10 -1.45 5.80
C ALA A 167 21.20 -1.41 6.87
N GLY A 168 20.85 -1.22 8.14
CA GLY A 168 21.80 -1.21 9.27
C GLY A 168 22.56 0.10 9.46
N GLY A 169 22.04 1.19 8.90
CA GLY A 169 22.61 2.53 8.98
C GLY A 169 23.81 2.76 8.04
N VAL A 170 24.27 3.99 8.01
CA VAL A 170 25.47 4.36 7.25
C VAL A 170 26.73 4.12 8.09
N LYS A 171 27.80 3.64 7.46
CA LYS A 171 29.07 3.39 8.14
C LYS A 171 29.81 4.70 8.49
N PRO A 172 30.81 4.66 9.41
CA PRO A 172 31.55 5.86 9.85
C PRO A 172 32.22 6.64 8.72
N PHE A 173 32.70 5.93 7.69
CA PHE A 173 33.40 6.53 6.54
C PHE A 173 32.47 6.89 5.37
N ALA A 174 31.15 6.76 5.55
CA ALA A 174 30.18 7.14 4.55
C ALA A 174 30.10 8.65 4.35
N ASN A 175 30.01 9.09 3.12
CA ASN A 175 29.73 10.49 2.79
C ASN A 175 28.22 10.77 2.87
N LYS A 176 27.79 11.18 4.03
CA LYS A 176 26.37 11.43 4.35
C LYS A 176 25.75 12.57 3.52
N SER A 177 26.56 13.51 3.03
CA SER A 177 26.08 14.65 2.23
C SER A 177 25.98 14.36 0.74
N LYS A 178 26.41 13.19 0.26
CA LYS A 178 26.46 12.87 -1.17
C LYS A 178 25.80 11.55 -1.51
N ILE A 179 24.72 11.19 -0.83
CA ILE A 179 23.95 9.99 -1.16
C ILE A 179 23.24 10.20 -2.48
N ILE A 180 23.29 9.22 -3.35
CA ILE A 180 22.72 9.28 -4.70
C ILE A 180 21.58 8.28 -4.78
N VAL A 181 20.39 8.76 -5.11
CA VAL A 181 19.23 7.94 -5.47
C VAL A 181 19.10 7.95 -6.98
N THR A 182 19.20 6.79 -7.60
CA THR A 182 18.99 6.60 -9.03
C THR A 182 17.63 5.94 -9.23
N ARG A 183 16.77 6.58 -9.99
CA ARG A 183 15.46 6.08 -10.42
C ARG A 183 15.45 5.88 -11.92
N CYS A 184 14.99 4.72 -12.36
CA CYS A 184 14.72 4.43 -13.75
C CYS A 184 13.22 4.48 -13.99
N ASP A 185 12.75 5.24 -14.96
CA ASP A 185 11.35 5.27 -15.35
C ASP A 185 11.01 4.10 -16.32
N LYS A 186 9.74 3.98 -16.67
CA LYS A 186 9.27 2.91 -17.59
C LYS A 186 9.87 3.02 -19.01
N ASP A 187 10.34 4.19 -19.39
CA ASP A 187 10.93 4.49 -20.71
C ASP A 187 12.46 4.27 -20.72
N GLY A 188 13.03 3.85 -19.57
CA GLY A 188 14.46 3.61 -19.41
C GLY A 188 15.28 4.85 -19.09
N ASN A 189 14.66 6.02 -18.91
CA ASN A 189 15.39 7.23 -18.53
C ASN A 189 15.80 7.17 -17.05
N GLN A 190 17.06 7.51 -16.79
CA GLN A 190 17.60 7.51 -15.45
C GLN A 190 17.63 8.93 -14.87
N THR A 191 17.02 9.10 -13.72
CA THR A 191 17.11 10.34 -12.93
C THR A 191 17.97 10.07 -11.70
N ARG A 192 18.93 10.95 -11.46
CA ARG A 192 19.79 10.90 -10.27
C ARG A 192 19.50 12.09 -9.37
N THR A 193 19.12 11.79 -8.14
CA THR A 193 18.83 12.80 -7.11
C THR A 193 19.85 12.65 -6.00
N ARG A 194 20.45 13.77 -5.57
CA ARG A 194 21.34 13.78 -4.42
C ARG A 194 20.55 14.08 -3.14
N VAL A 195 20.83 13.31 -2.10
CA VAL A 195 20.24 13.46 -0.78
C VAL A 195 21.34 13.72 0.24
N ASP A 196 21.12 14.69 1.11
CA ASP A 196 22.03 15.06 2.20
C ASP A 196 21.38 14.68 3.54
N LEU A 197 21.98 13.69 4.24
CA LEU A 197 21.48 13.24 5.54
C LEU A 197 21.77 14.24 6.67
N HIS A 198 22.76 15.12 6.53
CA HIS A 198 22.99 16.17 7.54
C HIS A 198 21.84 17.17 7.54
N GLU A 199 21.41 17.64 6.36
CA GLU A 199 20.25 18.53 6.24
C GLU A 199 18.99 17.89 6.81
N ILE A 200 18.77 16.59 6.59
CA ILE A 200 17.59 15.90 7.08
C ILE A 200 17.67 15.67 8.60
N GLY A 201 18.79 15.17 9.09
CA GLY A 201 18.95 14.72 10.48
C GLY A 201 19.35 15.82 11.44
N GLU A 202 20.33 16.67 11.06
CA GLU A 202 20.87 17.71 11.95
C GLU A 202 20.09 19.01 11.85
N ASP A 203 19.70 19.40 10.63
CA ASP A 203 18.93 20.63 10.38
C ASP A 203 17.40 20.41 10.49
N GLY A 204 16.94 19.16 10.66
CA GLY A 204 15.54 18.81 10.79
C GLY A 204 14.70 19.00 9.52
N ARG A 205 15.33 19.00 8.35
CA ARG A 205 14.66 19.23 7.06
C ARG A 205 14.08 17.94 6.51
N PHE A 206 13.06 17.42 7.17
CA PHE A 206 12.36 16.19 6.78
C PHE A 206 11.63 16.32 5.43
N ASP A 207 11.34 17.54 4.99
CA ASP A 207 10.82 17.84 3.65
C ASP A 207 11.74 17.39 2.51
N LYS A 208 13.05 17.26 2.79
CA LYS A 208 14.05 16.77 1.84
C LYS A 208 14.27 15.25 1.87
N ASP A 209 13.64 14.54 2.79
CA ASP A 209 13.74 13.09 2.85
C ASP A 209 12.90 12.46 1.73
N MET A 210 13.58 12.12 0.64
CA MET A 210 12.95 11.67 -0.59
C MET A 210 12.16 10.36 -0.37
N ILE A 211 10.91 10.33 -0.82
CA ILE A 211 10.10 9.11 -0.90
C ILE A 211 10.60 8.25 -2.06
N LEU A 212 10.88 7.00 -1.75
CA LEU A 212 11.39 6.01 -2.67
C LEU A 212 10.27 5.25 -3.38
N LYS A 213 10.58 4.72 -4.55
CA LYS A 213 9.71 3.84 -5.33
C LYS A 213 10.40 2.50 -5.56
N ALA A 214 9.60 1.48 -5.87
CA ALA A 214 10.13 0.19 -6.28
C ALA A 214 11.10 0.33 -7.46
N GLY A 215 12.23 -0.35 -7.36
CA GLY A 215 13.30 -0.28 -8.37
C GLY A 215 14.31 0.86 -8.18
N ASP A 216 14.13 1.75 -7.19
CA ASP A 216 15.15 2.76 -6.89
C ASP A 216 16.45 2.11 -6.40
N VAL A 217 17.57 2.71 -6.76
CA VAL A 217 18.89 2.31 -6.31
C VAL A 217 19.52 3.45 -5.51
N ILE A 218 19.89 3.17 -4.27
CA ILE A 218 20.56 4.10 -3.37
C ILE A 218 22.04 3.73 -3.35
N TYR A 219 22.91 4.69 -3.62
CA TYR A 219 24.34 4.54 -3.48
C TYR A 219 24.88 5.50 -2.42
N VAL A 220 25.54 4.94 -1.41
CA VAL A 220 26.19 5.68 -0.33
C VAL A 220 27.68 5.67 -0.58
N PRO A 221 28.27 6.79 -1.03
CA PRO A 221 29.71 6.86 -1.32
C PRO A 221 30.54 6.91 -0.05
N GLU A 222 31.81 6.55 -0.19
CA GLU A 222 32.83 6.71 0.83
C GLU A 222 33.32 8.18 0.87
N THR A 223 33.75 8.63 2.04
CA THR A 223 34.43 9.93 2.18
C THR A 223 35.90 9.75 1.87
N TRP A 224 36.37 10.36 0.78
CA TRP A 224 37.80 10.46 0.47
C TRP A 224 38.40 11.66 1.22
N TYR A 225 39.46 11.42 1.95
CA TYR A 225 40.26 12.46 2.61
C TYR A 225 41.23 13.11 1.63
#